data_e9d56f7de77a6a8f4c7902b5a6bd5deb
#
_entry.id   e9d56f7de77a6a8f4c7902b5a6bd5deb
#
_cell.length_a   1.000
_cell.length_b   1.000
_cell.length_c   1.000
_cell.angle_alpha   90.00
_cell.angle_beta   90.00
_cell.angle_gamma   90.00
#
_symmetry.space_group_name_H-M   'P 1'
#
loop_
_entity.id
_entity.type
_entity.pdbx_description
1 polymer ?
#
loop_
_entity_poly.entity_id
_entity_poly.type
_entity_poly.pdbx_seq_one_letter_code
_entity_poly.pdbx_strand_id
1 'polypeptide(L)'
;MPTRRRLVVLAAAIALFIAAPARAQDKSIVVASTTSTQDSGLFGHILPLFKAKTGIVVKVVAQGTGQALDTGRRGDADVLFVHAKAQEEKFVADGFGVKRHPVMYNDFVLIGPKSDPAGIKGMTDVAEALKAIKSKGAPFISRGDRSGTHIAELDLWKAAGTDIGEEKGPWYKEIGQGMGAALNTASAANAYVLADRGTWLSFKNRGDLDILVAGDKRLFNQYGVMLVNPEQHPHVKKALGQAFIDWLVSPEGQKAIADYKINGQELFFPNANVPGA
;
A
#
# COMPACT_ATOMS: atom_id res chain seq x y z
N MET A 1 -26.40 -7.94 -93.14
CA MET A 1 -25.46 -8.61 -92.22
C MET A 1 -25.22 -7.76 -91.04
N PRO A 2 -25.69 -8.02 -89.85
CA PRO A 2 -25.53 -7.16 -88.70
C PRO A 2 -24.35 -7.63 -87.86
N THR A 3 -23.46 -6.70 -87.53
CA THR A 3 -22.30 -6.80 -86.63
C THR A 3 -22.71 -6.88 -85.16
N ARG A 4 -22.31 -7.96 -84.53
CA ARG A 4 -22.52 -8.14 -83.04
C ARG A 4 -21.51 -7.26 -82.28
N ARG A 5 -22.02 -6.19 -81.57
CA ARG A 5 -21.27 -5.47 -80.56
C ARG A 5 -21.33 -6.25 -79.25
N ARG A 6 -20.17 -6.71 -78.79
CA ARG A 6 -20.02 -7.28 -77.43
C ARG A 6 -19.88 -6.13 -76.42
N LEU A 7 -20.86 -5.98 -75.55
CA LEU A 7 -20.72 -5.16 -74.33
C LEU A 7 -19.88 -5.91 -73.32
N VAL A 8 -18.74 -5.36 -72.97
CA VAL A 8 -17.96 -5.83 -71.82
C VAL A 8 -18.42 -4.98 -70.60
N VAL A 9 -19.13 -5.61 -69.67
CA VAL A 9 -19.51 -4.99 -68.41
C VAL A 9 -18.37 -5.21 -67.43
N LEU A 10 -17.64 -4.14 -67.11
CA LEU A 10 -16.58 -4.12 -66.11
C LEU A 10 -17.23 -3.97 -64.72
N ALA A 11 -17.37 -5.05 -63.95
CA ALA A 11 -17.84 -5.03 -62.58
C ALA A 11 -16.69 -4.60 -61.68
N ALA A 12 -16.69 -3.30 -61.27
CA ALA A 12 -15.79 -2.81 -60.24
C ALA A 12 -16.30 -3.25 -58.86
N ALA A 13 -15.69 -4.28 -58.30
CA ALA A 13 -15.92 -4.66 -56.90
C ALA A 13 -15.28 -3.67 -55.96
N ILE A 14 -16.05 -2.72 -55.41
CA ILE A 14 -15.63 -1.85 -54.33
C ILE A 14 -15.61 -2.67 -53.03
N ALA A 15 -14.43 -3.14 -52.63
CA ALA A 15 -14.23 -3.73 -51.31
C ALA A 15 -14.29 -2.61 -50.25
N LEU A 16 -15.45 -2.43 -49.64
CA LEU A 16 -15.58 -1.62 -48.41
C LEU A 16 -14.82 -2.36 -47.29
N PHE A 17 -13.59 -1.91 -47.01
CA PHE A 17 -12.95 -2.21 -45.75
C PHE A 17 -13.74 -1.54 -44.65
N ILE A 18 -14.66 -2.26 -44.01
CA ILE A 18 -15.26 -1.85 -42.73
C ILE A 18 -14.12 -1.93 -41.71
N ALA A 19 -13.45 -0.82 -41.49
CA ALA A 19 -12.58 -0.66 -40.33
C ALA A 19 -13.45 -0.81 -39.08
N ALA A 20 -13.50 -2.03 -38.53
CA ALA A 20 -14.09 -2.23 -37.22
C ALA A 20 -13.40 -1.24 -36.25
N PRO A 21 -14.16 -0.45 -35.48
CA PRO A 21 -13.55 0.41 -34.47
C PRO A 21 -12.72 -0.49 -33.56
N ALA A 22 -11.40 -0.30 -33.58
CA ALA A 22 -10.52 -0.94 -32.60
C ALA A 22 -11.08 -0.54 -31.23
N ARG A 23 -11.79 -1.46 -30.60
CA ARG A 23 -12.23 -1.27 -29.21
C ARG A 23 -10.96 -0.98 -28.45
N ALA A 24 -10.80 0.26 -28.00
CA ALA A 24 -9.70 0.62 -27.13
C ALA A 24 -9.75 -0.36 -25.95
N GLN A 25 -8.83 -1.32 -25.94
CA GLN A 25 -8.75 -2.33 -24.90
C GLN A 25 -8.67 -1.56 -23.58
N ASP A 26 -9.59 -1.85 -22.65
CA ASP A 26 -9.66 -1.17 -21.36
C ASP A 26 -8.31 -1.35 -20.64
N LYS A 27 -7.43 -0.35 -20.79
CA LYS A 27 -6.10 -0.37 -20.24
C LYS A 27 -6.18 -0.11 -18.74
N SER A 28 -6.75 -1.04 -18.01
CA SER A 28 -6.84 -0.94 -16.55
C SER A 28 -6.25 -2.16 -15.87
N ILE A 29 -5.67 -1.95 -14.68
CA ILE A 29 -5.20 -2.99 -13.76
C ILE A 29 -5.85 -2.85 -12.41
N VAL A 30 -5.89 -3.94 -11.66
CA VAL A 30 -6.27 -3.97 -10.24
C VAL A 30 -5.00 -4.06 -9.40
N VAL A 31 -4.84 -3.11 -8.48
CA VAL A 31 -3.75 -3.11 -7.50
C VAL A 31 -4.33 -3.32 -6.11
N ALA A 32 -4.04 -4.48 -5.51
CA ALA A 32 -4.38 -4.70 -4.11
C ALA A 32 -3.31 -4.03 -3.23
N SER A 33 -3.76 -3.20 -2.29
CA SER A 33 -2.91 -2.41 -1.42
C SER A 33 -3.51 -2.27 -0.02
N THR A 34 -2.92 -1.42 0.80
CA THR A 34 -3.36 -1.26 2.19
C THR A 34 -4.20 -0.01 2.39
N THR A 35 -5.11 -0.08 3.37
CA THR A 35 -5.90 1.09 3.78
C THR A 35 -5.02 2.23 4.25
N SER A 36 -3.91 1.95 4.94
CA SER A 36 -2.95 2.99 5.35
C SER A 36 -2.29 3.69 4.16
N THR A 37 -1.96 2.96 3.08
CA THR A 37 -1.43 3.57 1.85
C THR A 37 -2.49 4.44 1.17
N GLN A 38 -3.74 3.97 1.12
CA GLN A 38 -4.86 4.74 0.57
C GLN A 38 -5.11 6.01 1.41
N ASP A 39 -5.17 5.87 2.73
CA ASP A 39 -5.49 6.96 3.67
C ASP A 39 -4.37 8.01 3.74
N SER A 40 -3.13 7.63 3.42
CA SER A 40 -2.02 8.59 3.31
C SER A 40 -2.19 9.61 2.19
N GLY A 41 -3.04 9.34 1.19
CA GLY A 41 -3.27 10.19 0.03
C GLY A 41 -2.27 9.99 -1.13
N LEU A 42 -1.26 9.13 -0.99
CA LEU A 42 -0.22 8.92 -2.00
C LEU A 42 -0.80 8.55 -3.37
N PHE A 43 -1.77 7.64 -3.42
CA PHE A 43 -2.38 7.21 -4.68
C PHE A 43 -3.06 8.35 -5.43
N GLY A 44 -3.67 9.30 -4.71
CA GLY A 44 -4.25 10.51 -5.32
C GLY A 44 -3.23 11.38 -6.04
N HIS A 45 -1.97 11.32 -5.62
CA HIS A 45 -0.87 12.05 -6.24
C HIS A 45 -0.21 11.27 -7.39
N ILE A 46 0.18 10.00 -7.19
CA ILE A 46 1.00 9.27 -8.17
C ILE A 46 0.20 8.66 -9.32
N LEU A 47 -1.04 8.18 -9.08
CA LEU A 47 -1.80 7.48 -10.12
C LEU A 47 -2.24 8.37 -11.30
N PRO A 48 -2.61 9.65 -11.12
CA PRO A 48 -2.86 10.56 -12.24
C PRO A 48 -1.62 10.76 -13.13
N LEU A 49 -0.42 10.83 -12.54
CA LEU A 49 0.84 10.97 -13.28
C LEU A 49 1.13 9.72 -14.12
N PHE A 50 0.99 8.54 -13.54
CA PHE A 50 1.12 7.27 -14.25
C PHE A 50 0.12 7.16 -15.41
N LYS A 51 -1.17 7.48 -15.15
CA LYS A 51 -2.21 7.46 -16.18
C LYS A 51 -1.91 8.43 -17.32
N ALA A 52 -1.47 9.65 -17.00
CA ALA A 52 -1.13 10.65 -18.02
C ALA A 52 0.00 10.16 -18.95
N LYS A 53 0.99 9.46 -18.40
CA LYS A 53 2.12 8.92 -19.15
C LYS A 53 1.75 7.70 -20.00
N THR A 54 0.96 6.78 -19.47
CA THR A 54 0.78 5.42 -20.06
C THR A 54 -0.60 5.17 -20.63
N GLY A 55 -1.59 5.96 -20.25
CA GLY A 55 -3.01 5.71 -20.50
C GLY A 55 -3.61 4.56 -19.67
N ILE A 56 -2.82 3.93 -18.77
CA ILE A 56 -3.27 2.82 -17.93
C ILE A 56 -3.99 3.37 -16.69
N VAL A 57 -5.19 2.85 -16.43
CA VAL A 57 -5.97 3.17 -15.22
C VAL A 57 -5.67 2.14 -14.15
N VAL A 58 -5.26 2.59 -12.98
CA VAL A 58 -5.06 1.75 -11.79
C VAL A 58 -6.31 1.80 -10.90
N LYS A 59 -6.92 0.64 -10.67
CA LYS A 59 -8.03 0.45 -9.74
C LYS A 59 -7.48 -0.11 -8.44
N VAL A 60 -7.46 0.71 -7.39
CA VAL A 60 -6.93 0.29 -6.08
C VAL A 60 -8.01 -0.42 -5.26
N VAL A 61 -7.66 -1.58 -4.72
CA VAL A 61 -8.44 -2.30 -3.70
C VAL A 61 -7.67 -2.19 -2.38
N ALA A 62 -8.10 -1.25 -1.53
CA ALA A 62 -7.45 -0.96 -0.25
C ALA A 62 -8.04 -1.84 0.87
N GLN A 63 -7.18 -2.61 1.56
CA GLN A 63 -7.57 -3.56 2.61
C GLN A 63 -6.40 -3.81 3.57
N GLY A 64 -6.53 -4.71 4.54
CA GLY A 64 -5.37 -5.12 5.36
C GLY A 64 -4.35 -5.91 4.54
N THR A 65 -3.05 -5.86 4.91
CA THR A 65 -1.98 -6.56 4.15
C THR A 65 -2.29 -8.05 3.94
N GLY A 66 -2.73 -8.76 4.99
CA GLY A 66 -3.10 -10.18 4.85
C GLY A 66 -4.20 -10.41 3.82
N GLN A 67 -5.23 -9.56 3.81
CA GLN A 67 -6.32 -9.62 2.83
C GLN A 67 -5.84 -9.26 1.42
N ALA A 68 -4.93 -8.28 1.27
CA ALA A 68 -4.33 -7.93 -0.01
C ALA A 68 -3.52 -9.10 -0.59
N LEU A 69 -2.72 -9.78 0.23
CA LEU A 69 -2.01 -10.98 -0.17
C LEU A 69 -2.96 -12.12 -0.54
N ASP A 70 -4.06 -12.31 0.22
CA ASP A 70 -5.08 -13.31 -0.11
C ASP A 70 -5.79 -12.99 -1.44
N THR A 71 -6.04 -11.70 -1.73
CA THR A 71 -6.56 -11.22 -3.02
C THR A 71 -5.60 -11.58 -4.16
N GLY A 72 -4.29 -11.38 -3.96
CA GLY A 72 -3.27 -11.79 -4.93
C GLY A 72 -3.18 -13.32 -5.12
N ARG A 73 -3.28 -14.10 -4.01
CA ARG A 73 -3.28 -15.58 -4.10
C ARG A 73 -4.42 -16.14 -4.93
N ARG A 74 -5.58 -15.49 -4.91
CA ARG A 74 -6.73 -15.87 -5.74
C ARG A 74 -6.67 -15.37 -7.18
N GLY A 75 -5.70 -14.49 -7.49
CA GLY A 75 -5.60 -13.84 -8.79
C GLY A 75 -6.60 -12.69 -9.01
N ASP A 76 -7.23 -12.19 -7.95
CA ASP A 76 -8.21 -11.10 -8.01
C ASP A 76 -7.56 -9.71 -8.16
N ALA A 77 -6.23 -9.65 -8.18
CA ALA A 77 -5.42 -8.46 -8.47
C ALA A 77 -4.33 -8.77 -9.49
N ASP A 78 -3.91 -7.75 -10.25
CA ASP A 78 -2.77 -7.83 -11.16
C ASP A 78 -1.44 -7.55 -10.45
N VAL A 79 -1.46 -6.65 -9.47
CA VAL A 79 -0.29 -6.18 -8.74
C VAL A 79 -0.61 -6.04 -7.25
N LEU A 80 0.35 -6.36 -6.40
CA LEU A 80 0.33 -6.05 -4.97
C LEU A 80 1.27 -4.87 -4.70
N PHE A 81 0.82 -3.91 -3.89
CA PHE A 81 1.63 -2.80 -3.41
C PHE A 81 1.37 -2.62 -1.90
N VAL A 82 2.23 -3.21 -1.08
CA VAL A 82 2.04 -3.37 0.38
C VAL A 82 3.34 -3.10 1.15
N HIS A 83 3.35 -3.26 2.47
CA HIS A 83 4.49 -2.91 3.33
C HIS A 83 4.66 -3.91 4.51
N ALA A 84 4.79 -5.19 4.19
CA ALA A 84 5.11 -6.25 5.15
C ALA A 84 6.15 -7.19 4.54
N LYS A 85 7.43 -6.76 4.50
CA LYS A 85 8.53 -7.37 3.75
C LYS A 85 8.57 -8.90 3.89
N ALA A 86 8.54 -9.43 5.10
CA ALA A 86 8.61 -10.88 5.33
C ALA A 86 7.44 -11.65 4.67
N GLN A 87 6.21 -11.09 4.72
CA GLN A 87 5.05 -11.71 4.08
C GLN A 87 5.09 -11.59 2.55
N GLU A 88 5.63 -10.48 2.04
CA GLU A 88 5.85 -10.23 0.61
C GLU A 88 6.87 -11.22 0.04
N GLU A 89 7.99 -11.41 0.75
CA GLU A 89 9.03 -12.37 0.39
C GLU A 89 8.49 -13.81 0.41
N LYS A 90 7.68 -14.15 1.43
CA LYS A 90 6.99 -15.43 1.48
C LYS A 90 6.00 -15.61 0.33
N PHE A 91 5.23 -14.59 -0.03
CA PHE A 91 4.29 -14.63 -1.16
C PHE A 91 5.01 -14.95 -2.47
N VAL A 92 6.19 -14.37 -2.70
CA VAL A 92 7.03 -14.67 -3.87
C VAL A 92 7.63 -16.08 -3.77
N ALA A 93 8.16 -16.48 -2.61
CA ALA A 93 8.74 -17.80 -2.41
C ALA A 93 7.71 -18.94 -2.59
N ASP A 94 6.46 -18.70 -2.20
CA ASP A 94 5.34 -19.64 -2.42
C ASP A 94 4.87 -19.68 -3.89
N GLY A 95 5.45 -18.85 -4.79
CA GLY A 95 5.16 -18.83 -6.22
C GLY A 95 3.96 -17.98 -6.64
N PHE A 96 3.30 -17.28 -5.73
CA PHE A 96 2.14 -16.42 -6.04
C PHE A 96 2.53 -15.08 -6.64
N GLY A 97 3.75 -14.60 -6.41
CA GLY A 97 4.33 -13.40 -6.98
C GLY A 97 5.55 -13.70 -7.83
N VAL A 98 5.83 -12.88 -8.85
CA VAL A 98 6.98 -13.07 -9.72
C VAL A 98 8.27 -12.63 -9.04
N LYS A 99 8.29 -11.39 -8.54
CA LYS A 99 9.45 -10.77 -7.88
C LYS A 99 8.99 -9.62 -7.00
N ARG A 100 9.61 -9.47 -5.82
CA ARG A 100 9.48 -8.29 -4.99
C ARG A 100 10.43 -7.19 -5.47
N HIS A 101 9.89 -5.98 -5.64
CA HIS A 101 10.67 -4.78 -5.89
C HIS A 101 10.50 -3.83 -4.70
N PRO A 102 11.57 -3.35 -4.07
CA PRO A 102 11.47 -2.24 -3.12
C PRO A 102 11.03 -0.98 -3.88
N VAL A 103 10.25 -0.11 -3.23
CA VAL A 103 9.74 1.11 -3.85
C VAL A 103 10.12 2.35 -3.06
N MET A 104 9.80 2.34 -1.79
CA MET A 104 9.94 3.46 -0.87
C MET A 104 9.86 2.97 0.57
N TYR A 105 10.18 3.85 1.52
CA TYR A 105 9.87 3.62 2.92
C TYR A 105 9.20 4.84 3.54
N ASN A 106 8.47 4.63 4.61
CA ASN A 106 8.17 5.60 5.63
C ASN A 106 8.50 5.00 7.01
N ASP A 107 8.17 5.69 8.07
CA ASP A 107 8.31 5.14 9.41
C ASP A 107 6.96 5.01 10.10
N PHE A 108 6.91 4.09 11.04
CA PHE A 108 5.88 4.10 12.06
C PHE A 108 6.23 5.10 13.15
N VAL A 109 5.21 5.59 13.83
CA VAL A 109 5.33 6.48 14.98
C VAL A 109 4.43 5.99 16.10
N LEU A 110 4.89 6.09 17.33
CA LEU A 110 4.08 5.82 18.51
C LEU A 110 3.43 7.12 18.96
N ILE A 111 2.12 7.14 18.87
CA ILE A 111 1.26 8.28 19.14
C ILE A 111 0.59 8.07 20.50
N GLY A 112 0.35 9.13 21.22
CA GLY A 112 -0.36 9.09 22.48
C GLY A 112 -0.82 10.47 22.93
N PRO A 113 -1.53 10.57 24.07
CA PRO A 113 -2.00 11.82 24.60
C PRO A 113 -0.83 12.72 25.03
N LYS A 114 -0.94 14.02 24.84
CA LYS A 114 0.08 15.01 25.24
C LYS A 114 0.38 14.98 26.73
N SER A 115 -0.58 14.54 27.54
CA SER A 115 -0.41 14.34 28.99
C SER A 115 0.57 13.21 29.33
N ASP A 116 0.80 12.30 28.40
CA ASP A 116 1.77 11.21 28.45
C ASP A 116 1.80 10.43 29.79
N PRO A 117 0.72 9.78 30.20
CA PRO A 117 0.66 9.09 31.49
C PRO A 117 1.68 7.94 31.62
N ALA A 118 2.19 7.40 30.52
CA ALA A 118 3.23 6.39 30.54
C ALA A 118 4.66 6.96 30.59
N GLY A 119 4.83 8.28 30.33
CA GLY A 119 6.14 8.96 30.40
C GLY A 119 7.09 8.57 29.26
N ILE A 120 6.57 8.35 28.04
CA ILE A 120 7.36 7.86 26.90
C ILE A 120 7.84 8.97 25.95
N LYS A 121 7.38 10.19 26.14
CA LYS A 121 7.69 11.30 25.22
C LYS A 121 9.20 11.54 25.11
N GLY A 122 9.68 11.48 23.88
CA GLY A 122 11.10 11.69 23.56
C GLY A 122 11.98 10.46 23.77
N MET A 123 11.43 9.31 24.14
CA MET A 123 12.19 8.06 24.13
C MET A 123 12.64 7.73 22.71
N THR A 124 13.86 7.17 22.58
CA THR A 124 14.44 6.73 21.32
C THR A 124 14.37 5.21 21.13
N ASP A 125 14.01 4.47 22.19
CA ASP A 125 13.78 3.04 22.17
C ASP A 125 12.29 2.75 22.27
N VAL A 126 11.70 2.28 21.17
CA VAL A 126 10.27 1.97 21.10
C VAL A 126 9.87 0.78 21.96
N ALA A 127 10.75 -0.21 22.17
CA ALA A 127 10.43 -1.35 23.02
C ALA A 127 10.37 -0.93 24.50
N GLU A 128 11.26 -0.07 24.97
CA GLU A 128 11.17 0.48 26.33
C GLU A 128 9.92 1.36 26.49
N ALA A 129 9.55 2.13 25.47
CA ALA A 129 8.30 2.90 25.50
C ALA A 129 7.06 1.98 25.62
N LEU A 130 7.02 0.89 24.87
CA LEU A 130 5.93 -0.09 24.96
C LEU A 130 5.88 -0.77 26.34
N LYS A 131 7.04 -1.14 26.91
CA LYS A 131 7.12 -1.65 28.29
C LYS A 131 6.53 -0.64 29.30
N ALA A 132 6.85 0.64 29.15
CA ALA A 132 6.30 1.69 30.02
C ALA A 132 4.79 1.80 29.91
N ILE A 133 4.23 1.76 28.68
CA ILE A 133 2.77 1.76 28.46
C ILE A 133 2.11 0.58 29.19
N LYS A 134 2.62 -0.64 28.98
CA LYS A 134 2.10 -1.86 29.62
C LYS A 134 2.21 -1.78 31.14
N SER A 135 3.36 -1.39 31.68
CA SER A 135 3.60 -1.34 33.12
C SER A 135 2.68 -0.36 33.85
N LYS A 136 2.26 0.70 33.17
CA LYS A 136 1.29 1.69 33.69
C LYS A 136 -0.16 1.27 33.45
N GLY A 137 -0.42 0.20 32.71
CA GLY A 137 -1.75 -0.17 32.28
C GLY A 137 -2.43 0.91 31.43
N ALA A 138 -1.64 1.74 30.76
CA ALA A 138 -2.14 2.85 29.97
C ALA A 138 -2.84 2.32 28.70
N PRO A 139 -3.99 2.89 28.29
CA PRO A 139 -4.79 2.34 27.20
C PRO A 139 -4.02 2.40 25.87
N PHE A 140 -3.97 1.27 25.16
CA PHE A 140 -3.37 1.12 23.85
C PHE A 140 -4.41 0.58 22.85
N ILE A 141 -4.51 1.23 21.69
CA ILE A 141 -5.41 0.82 20.61
C ILE A 141 -4.58 0.13 19.54
N SER A 142 -4.91 -1.13 19.28
CA SER A 142 -4.39 -1.92 18.17
C SER A 142 -5.39 -1.97 17.03
N ARG A 143 -4.89 -2.02 15.80
CA ARG A 143 -5.75 -2.28 14.64
C ARG A 143 -6.41 -3.66 14.71
N GLY A 144 -5.70 -4.69 15.15
CA GLY A 144 -6.24 -6.05 15.30
C GLY A 144 -6.71 -6.69 13.98
N ASP A 145 -6.31 -6.18 12.80
CA ASP A 145 -6.83 -6.50 11.47
C ASP A 145 -5.87 -7.26 10.56
N ARG A 146 -4.76 -7.74 11.13
CA ARG A 146 -3.66 -8.41 10.38
C ARG A 146 -3.03 -7.56 9.29
N SER A 147 -3.14 -6.24 9.37
CA SER A 147 -2.44 -5.31 8.47
C SER A 147 -0.93 -5.31 8.71
N GLY A 148 -0.17 -4.70 7.80
CA GLY A 148 1.27 -4.50 7.99
C GLY A 148 1.58 -3.71 9.27
N THR A 149 0.78 -2.70 9.61
CA THR A 149 0.89 -1.96 10.87
C THR A 149 0.65 -2.87 12.09
N HIS A 150 -0.39 -3.71 12.05
CA HIS A 150 -0.69 -4.63 13.16
C HIS A 150 0.42 -5.67 13.34
N ILE A 151 0.99 -6.18 12.24
CA ILE A 151 2.10 -7.13 12.30
C ILE A 151 3.34 -6.46 12.88
N ALA A 152 3.70 -5.28 12.39
CA ALA A 152 4.81 -4.50 12.93
C ALA A 152 4.62 -4.19 14.43
N GLU A 153 3.39 -3.86 14.85
CA GLU A 153 3.04 -3.64 16.25
C GLU A 153 3.31 -4.89 17.11
N LEU A 154 2.85 -6.07 16.67
CA LEU A 154 3.09 -7.33 17.39
C LEU A 154 4.58 -7.67 17.49
N ASP A 155 5.35 -7.42 16.42
CA ASP A 155 6.81 -7.61 16.44
C ASP A 155 7.48 -6.64 17.43
N LEU A 156 7.00 -5.41 17.54
CA LEU A 156 7.49 -4.43 18.52
C LEU A 156 7.13 -4.85 19.95
N TRP A 157 5.92 -5.34 20.21
CA TRP A 157 5.55 -5.89 21.52
C TRP A 157 6.42 -7.09 21.90
N LYS A 158 6.67 -7.98 20.93
CA LYS A 158 7.59 -9.11 21.15
C LYS A 158 9.03 -8.63 21.47
N ALA A 159 9.53 -7.62 20.76
CA ALA A 159 10.82 -6.99 21.07
C ALA A 159 10.83 -6.32 22.46
N ALA A 160 9.67 -5.86 22.94
CA ALA A 160 9.48 -5.37 24.30
C ALA A 160 9.33 -6.51 25.34
N GLY A 161 9.47 -7.77 24.96
CA GLY A 161 9.33 -8.93 25.84
C GLY A 161 7.87 -9.21 26.24
N THR A 162 6.91 -8.85 25.40
CA THR A 162 5.48 -9.06 25.66
C THR A 162 4.86 -9.87 24.52
N ASP A 163 4.27 -11.02 24.84
CA ASP A 163 3.42 -11.77 23.93
C ASP A 163 1.96 -11.29 24.07
N ILE A 164 1.49 -10.51 23.12
CA ILE A 164 0.11 -9.99 23.16
C ILE A 164 -0.93 -11.11 23.11
N GLY A 165 -0.62 -12.24 22.47
CA GLY A 165 -1.53 -13.38 22.43
C GLY A 165 -1.87 -13.93 23.83
N GLU A 166 -0.90 -13.89 24.72
CA GLU A 166 -1.00 -14.45 26.07
C GLU A 166 -1.20 -13.36 27.16
N GLU A 167 -0.61 -12.18 26.96
CA GLU A 167 -0.45 -11.17 28.00
C GLU A 167 -1.35 -9.93 27.85
N LYS A 168 -2.21 -9.89 26.79
CA LYS A 168 -3.12 -8.75 26.62
C LYS A 168 -4.11 -8.67 27.78
N GLY A 169 -4.26 -7.45 28.31
CA GLY A 169 -5.20 -7.13 29.40
C GLY A 169 -6.19 -6.04 28.99
N PRO A 170 -6.93 -5.47 29.93
CA PRO A 170 -7.92 -4.40 29.65
C PRO A 170 -7.32 -3.14 29.02
N TRP A 171 -6.01 -2.96 29.16
CA TRP A 171 -5.24 -1.83 28.60
C TRP A 171 -5.06 -1.93 27.07
N TYR A 172 -5.13 -3.13 26.49
CA TYR A 172 -4.90 -3.39 25.07
C TYR A 172 -6.21 -3.71 24.36
N LYS A 173 -6.60 -2.89 23.40
CA LYS A 173 -7.89 -3.02 22.66
C LYS A 173 -7.65 -3.19 21.17
N GLU A 174 -8.00 -4.34 20.64
CA GLU A 174 -8.05 -4.63 19.22
C GLU A 174 -9.41 -4.16 18.67
N ILE A 175 -9.42 -3.35 17.61
CA ILE A 175 -10.65 -2.82 17.04
C ILE A 175 -11.09 -3.52 15.75
N GLY A 176 -10.22 -4.33 15.13
CA GLY A 176 -10.51 -5.07 13.88
C GLY A 176 -10.72 -4.18 12.67
N GLN A 177 -10.16 -2.94 12.66
CA GLN A 177 -10.43 -1.96 11.61
C GLN A 177 -9.15 -1.24 11.13
N GLY A 178 -9.27 -0.45 10.03
CA GLY A 178 -8.17 0.28 9.42
C GLY A 178 -7.61 1.43 10.28
N MET A 179 -6.49 2.02 9.82
CA MET A 179 -5.71 2.99 10.59
C MET A 179 -6.51 4.25 10.98
N GLY A 180 -7.35 4.76 10.08
CA GLY A 180 -8.19 5.92 10.38
C GLY A 180 -9.16 5.69 11.55
N ALA A 181 -9.77 4.49 11.62
CA ALA A 181 -10.63 4.10 12.73
C ALA A 181 -9.83 3.92 14.03
N ALA A 182 -8.61 3.34 13.95
CA ALA A 182 -7.73 3.19 15.10
C ALA A 182 -7.32 4.55 15.68
N LEU A 183 -6.96 5.51 14.84
CA LEU A 183 -6.63 6.87 15.25
C LEU A 183 -7.84 7.61 15.85
N ASN A 184 -9.04 7.47 15.28
CA ASN A 184 -10.26 8.05 15.85
C ASN A 184 -10.57 7.46 17.24
N THR A 185 -10.43 6.13 17.39
CA THR A 185 -10.65 5.47 18.69
C THR A 185 -9.61 5.90 19.71
N ALA A 186 -8.33 5.99 19.32
CA ALA A 186 -7.26 6.46 20.19
C ALA A 186 -7.49 7.93 20.62
N SER A 187 -7.91 8.79 19.69
CA SER A 187 -8.23 10.20 19.96
C SER A 187 -9.38 10.32 20.99
N ALA A 188 -10.45 9.54 20.80
CA ALA A 188 -11.60 9.56 21.71
C ALA A 188 -11.29 8.99 23.11
N ALA A 189 -10.37 8.02 23.18
CA ALA A 189 -10.00 7.33 24.42
C ALA A 189 -8.78 7.93 25.12
N ASN A 190 -8.11 8.95 24.56
CA ASN A 190 -6.80 9.43 24.99
C ASN A 190 -5.80 8.28 25.16
N ALA A 191 -5.73 7.40 24.16
CA ALA A 191 -4.96 6.17 24.18
C ALA A 191 -3.70 6.25 23.31
N TYR A 192 -2.76 5.35 23.57
CA TYR A 192 -1.60 5.14 22.71
C TYR A 192 -1.98 4.32 21.48
N VAL A 193 -1.30 4.51 20.36
CA VAL A 193 -1.52 3.78 19.12
C VAL A 193 -0.27 3.83 18.25
N LEU A 194 0.05 2.73 17.55
CA LEU A 194 1.07 2.72 16.50
C LEU A 194 0.41 3.11 15.16
N ALA A 195 1.01 4.06 14.44
CA ALA A 195 0.54 4.44 13.11
C ALA A 195 1.73 4.69 12.16
N ASP A 196 1.51 4.52 10.86
CA ASP A 196 2.43 5.08 9.87
C ASP A 196 2.35 6.62 9.90
N ARG A 197 3.51 7.28 9.74
CA ARG A 197 3.61 8.74 9.78
C ARG A 197 2.74 9.41 8.71
N GLY A 198 2.63 8.81 7.51
CA GLY A 198 1.85 9.36 6.42
C GLY A 198 0.37 9.49 6.77
N THR A 199 -0.23 8.43 7.29
CA THR A 199 -1.63 8.46 7.75
C THR A 199 -1.79 9.46 8.91
N TRP A 200 -0.87 9.49 9.88
CA TRP A 200 -0.92 10.46 10.96
C TRP A 200 -0.89 11.91 10.47
N LEU A 201 -0.01 12.24 9.53
CA LEU A 201 0.11 13.60 9.00
C LEU A 201 -1.14 14.04 8.23
N SER A 202 -1.83 13.09 7.59
CA SER A 202 -3.10 13.33 6.88
C SER A 202 -4.31 13.38 7.83
N PHE A 203 -4.19 12.77 9.02
CA PHE A 203 -5.28 12.64 9.97
C PHE A 203 -5.65 14.00 10.61
N LYS A 204 -6.94 14.34 10.59
CA LYS A 204 -7.43 15.65 11.06
C LYS A 204 -7.94 15.63 12.50
N ASN A 205 -8.58 14.53 12.92
CA ASN A 205 -9.27 14.44 14.21
C ASN A 205 -8.30 14.03 15.34
N ARG A 206 -7.19 14.76 15.49
CA ARG A 206 -6.09 14.40 16.40
C ARG A 206 -6.44 14.54 17.87
N GLY A 207 -7.42 15.40 18.21
CA GLY A 207 -7.72 15.72 19.60
C GLY A 207 -6.47 16.16 20.38
N ASP A 208 -6.22 15.51 21.50
CA ASP A 208 -5.06 15.75 22.35
C ASP A 208 -3.87 14.83 22.05
N LEU A 209 -3.89 14.10 20.93
CA LEU A 209 -2.80 13.21 20.54
C LEU A 209 -1.65 13.93 19.87
N ASP A 210 -0.45 13.39 20.08
CA ASP A 210 0.78 13.83 19.41
C ASP A 210 1.72 12.65 19.19
N ILE A 211 2.75 12.81 18.32
CA ILE A 211 3.83 11.84 18.20
C ILE A 211 4.69 11.92 19.47
N LEU A 212 4.84 10.80 20.15
CA LEU A 212 5.63 10.71 21.38
C LEU A 212 6.95 9.99 21.17
N VAL A 213 6.99 8.94 20.30
CA VAL A 213 8.22 8.21 19.97
C VAL A 213 8.35 8.05 18.46
N ALA A 214 9.52 8.34 17.93
CA ALA A 214 9.89 8.20 16.52
C ALA A 214 11.41 7.97 16.38
N GLY A 215 11.85 7.54 15.19
CA GLY A 215 13.26 7.44 14.82
C GLY A 215 13.97 6.17 15.29
N ASP A 216 13.30 5.24 15.96
CA ASP A 216 13.83 3.91 16.23
C ASP A 216 13.93 3.11 14.92
N LYS A 217 15.04 2.39 14.73
CA LYS A 217 15.25 1.56 13.52
C LYS A 217 14.18 0.49 13.32
N ARG A 218 13.56 0.01 14.40
CA ARG A 218 12.47 -0.98 14.37
C ARG A 218 11.15 -0.39 13.86
N LEU A 219 11.04 0.93 13.77
CA LEU A 219 9.88 1.63 13.21
C LEU A 219 9.98 1.82 11.69
N PHE A 220 11.04 1.29 11.05
CA PHE A 220 11.21 1.37 9.61
C PHE A 220 10.14 0.55 8.87
N ASN A 221 9.46 1.16 7.92
CA ASN A 221 8.34 0.58 7.18
C ASN A 221 8.62 0.61 5.67
N GLN A 222 9.12 -0.50 5.15
CA GLN A 222 9.50 -0.67 3.75
C GLN A 222 8.32 -1.14 2.90
N TYR A 223 8.05 -0.44 1.83
CA TYR A 223 7.04 -0.78 0.82
C TYR A 223 7.65 -1.60 -0.31
N GLY A 224 6.92 -2.64 -0.71
CA GLY A 224 7.25 -3.47 -1.86
C GLY A 224 6.11 -3.53 -2.87
N VAL A 225 6.47 -3.76 -4.12
CA VAL A 225 5.53 -4.00 -5.22
C VAL A 225 5.85 -5.31 -5.91
N MET A 226 4.83 -6.09 -6.28
CA MET A 226 4.96 -7.41 -6.88
C MET A 226 3.90 -7.62 -7.95
N LEU A 227 4.28 -8.20 -9.09
CA LEU A 227 3.33 -8.74 -10.04
C LEU A 227 2.77 -10.07 -9.51
N VAL A 228 1.46 -10.23 -9.54
CA VAL A 228 0.82 -11.52 -9.28
C VAL A 228 1.23 -12.49 -10.40
N ASN A 229 1.53 -13.74 -10.05
CA ASN A 229 2.14 -14.69 -10.98
C ASN A 229 1.17 -15.10 -12.10
N PRO A 230 1.42 -14.70 -13.36
CA PRO A 230 0.55 -15.03 -14.50
C PRO A 230 0.59 -16.50 -14.89
N GLU A 231 1.58 -17.27 -14.42
CA GLU A 231 1.63 -18.72 -14.65
C GLU A 231 0.56 -19.45 -13.81
N GLN A 232 0.27 -18.94 -12.61
CA GLN A 232 -0.83 -19.45 -11.78
C GLN A 232 -2.17 -18.83 -12.15
N HIS A 233 -2.17 -17.58 -12.63
CA HIS A 233 -3.37 -16.80 -12.94
C HIS A 233 -3.28 -16.20 -14.35
N PRO A 234 -3.62 -16.96 -15.43
CA PRO A 234 -3.43 -16.50 -16.82
C PRO A 234 -4.20 -15.23 -17.21
N HIS A 235 -5.21 -14.85 -16.44
CA HIS A 235 -5.98 -13.62 -16.64
C HIS A 235 -5.31 -12.36 -16.09
N VAL A 236 -4.25 -12.49 -15.28
CA VAL A 236 -3.45 -11.37 -14.79
C VAL A 236 -2.85 -10.59 -15.96
N LYS A 237 -3.05 -9.30 -15.94
CA LYS A 237 -2.63 -8.39 -17.03
C LYS A 237 -1.14 -8.09 -16.91
N LYS A 238 -0.30 -9.11 -17.16
CA LYS A 238 1.16 -9.08 -16.98
C LYS A 238 1.80 -7.83 -17.53
N ALA A 239 1.55 -7.50 -18.81
CA ALA A 239 2.22 -6.37 -19.47
C ALA A 239 1.84 -5.01 -18.84
N LEU A 240 0.57 -4.83 -18.47
CA LEU A 240 0.09 -3.59 -17.85
C LEU A 240 0.55 -3.49 -16.39
N GLY A 241 0.52 -4.60 -15.64
CA GLY A 241 1.02 -4.66 -14.26
C GLY A 241 2.53 -4.41 -14.19
N GLN A 242 3.31 -5.02 -15.11
CA GLN A 242 4.74 -4.76 -15.20
C GLN A 242 5.05 -3.30 -15.53
N ALA A 243 4.29 -2.69 -16.47
CA ALA A 243 4.46 -1.27 -16.78
C ALA A 243 4.24 -0.35 -15.56
N PHE A 244 3.32 -0.71 -14.66
CA PHE A 244 3.13 0.03 -13.41
C PHE A 244 4.31 -0.16 -12.46
N ILE A 245 4.81 -1.37 -12.29
CA ILE A 245 5.98 -1.67 -11.47
C ILE A 245 7.22 -0.92 -12.01
N ASP A 246 7.49 -1.05 -13.31
CA ASP A 246 8.63 -0.39 -13.94
C ASP A 246 8.59 1.13 -13.78
N TRP A 247 7.41 1.72 -13.89
CA TRP A 247 7.25 3.15 -13.65
C TRP A 247 7.51 3.53 -12.18
N LEU A 248 6.96 2.78 -11.22
CA LEU A 248 7.17 3.05 -9.79
C LEU A 248 8.65 3.07 -9.40
N VAL A 249 9.43 2.13 -9.95
CA VAL A 249 10.87 2.02 -9.65
C VAL A 249 11.76 2.87 -10.57
N SER A 250 11.18 3.51 -11.59
CA SER A 250 11.91 4.41 -12.48
C SER A 250 12.29 5.72 -11.80
N PRO A 251 13.28 6.47 -12.32
CA PRO A 251 13.61 7.81 -11.80
C PRO A 251 12.39 8.75 -11.73
N GLU A 252 11.48 8.66 -12.70
CA GLU A 252 10.28 9.49 -12.75
C GLU A 252 9.26 9.11 -11.64
N GLY A 253 8.97 7.81 -11.48
CA GLY A 253 8.08 7.34 -10.43
C GLY A 253 8.65 7.60 -9.03
N GLN A 254 9.95 7.39 -8.85
CA GLN A 254 10.66 7.69 -7.60
C GLN A 254 10.61 9.20 -7.28
N LYS A 255 10.79 10.06 -8.29
CA LYS A 255 10.61 11.51 -8.12
C LYS A 255 9.17 11.87 -7.77
N ALA A 256 8.18 11.26 -8.42
CA ALA A 256 6.78 11.49 -8.11
C ALA A 256 6.44 11.15 -6.66
N ILE A 257 7.03 10.07 -6.11
CA ILE A 257 6.89 9.71 -4.70
C ILE A 257 7.55 10.75 -3.79
N ALA A 258 8.78 11.19 -4.09
CA ALA A 258 9.50 12.21 -3.30
C ALA A 258 8.80 13.59 -3.30
N ASP A 259 8.15 13.94 -4.40
CA ASP A 259 7.43 15.21 -4.54
C ASP A 259 6.10 15.22 -3.74
N TYR A 260 5.63 14.04 -3.28
CA TYR A 260 4.43 13.96 -2.46
C TYR A 260 4.70 14.48 -1.05
N LYS A 261 4.13 15.64 -0.72
CA LYS A 261 4.31 16.31 0.56
C LYS A 261 2.96 16.71 1.17
N ILE A 262 2.85 16.61 2.48
CA ILE A 262 1.73 17.18 3.24
C ILE A 262 2.29 18.28 4.13
N ASN A 263 1.76 19.48 4.02
CA ASN A 263 2.22 20.66 4.77
C ASN A 263 3.74 20.91 4.61
N GLY A 264 4.30 20.62 3.42
CA GLY A 264 5.72 20.77 3.11
C GLY A 264 6.62 19.63 3.62
N GLN A 265 6.07 18.64 4.31
CA GLN A 265 6.82 17.50 4.83
C GLN A 265 6.76 16.31 3.88
N GLU A 266 7.91 15.68 3.64
CA GLU A 266 8.00 14.41 2.92
C GLU A 266 7.39 13.30 3.77
N LEU A 267 6.61 12.42 3.11
CA LEU A 267 5.93 11.31 3.77
C LEU A 267 6.52 9.96 3.42
N PHE A 268 7.08 9.88 2.22
CA PHE A 268 7.66 8.67 1.67
C PHE A 268 9.04 8.98 1.10
N PHE A 269 9.98 8.11 1.37
CA PHE A 269 11.36 8.22 0.93
C PHE A 269 11.64 7.15 -0.12
N PRO A 270 11.77 7.52 -1.41
CA PRO A 270 12.05 6.59 -2.48
C PRO A 270 13.38 5.86 -2.27
N ASN A 271 13.38 4.54 -2.47
CA ASN A 271 14.60 3.73 -2.33
C ASN A 271 14.65 2.49 -3.23
N ALA A 272 13.94 2.51 -4.37
CA ALA A 272 13.89 1.37 -5.27
C ALA A 272 15.27 0.87 -5.75
N ASN A 273 16.24 1.75 -5.81
CA ASN A 273 17.60 1.47 -6.31
C ASN A 273 18.64 1.36 -5.16
N VAL A 274 18.20 1.29 -3.91
CA VAL A 274 19.09 1.13 -2.77
C VAL A 274 19.30 -0.37 -2.50
N PRO A 275 20.55 -0.87 -2.51
CA PRO A 275 20.82 -2.27 -2.22
C PRO A 275 20.31 -2.66 -0.83
N GLY A 276 19.57 -3.78 -0.75
CA GLY A 276 19.03 -4.31 0.52
C GLY A 276 17.72 -3.69 1.03
N ALA A 277 17.12 -2.78 0.27
CA ALA A 277 15.84 -2.18 0.60
C ALA A 277 14.65 -3.17 0.57
#